data_5aa4163ef93f599bcf7613ee8d11a877
#
_entry.id   5aa4163ef93f599bcf7613ee8d11a877
#
_cell.length_a   1.000
_cell.length_b   1.000
_cell.length_c   1.000
_cell.angle_alpha   90.00
_cell.angle_beta   90.00
_cell.angle_gamma   90.00
#
_symmetry.space_group_name_H-M   'P 1'
#
loop_
_entity.id
_entity.type
_entity.pdbx_description
1 polymer ?
#
loop_
_entity_poly.entity_id
_entity_poly.type
_entity_poly.pdbx_seq_one_letter_code
_entity_poly.pdbx_strand_id
1 'polypeptide(L)'
;MREKVKKLWKLCFNDNDEFVDMYFNLRYNSEVNVAIESGDEVIAALQMLPYPITFHGNSVPTAYISGACTHPDYRSRGVMRELLSQAFGRMYRNNITFTTLIPAEPWLFGYYARVGYATAFRYGKRTFHLPTSETDTSSLTSSAETGWCFQAYTDYDEDVYQYMNRKMQERPCCLQHTKADFHVILADLNLNRGCIFTLSDEFGIAALAIVYPDKEASKLFINELFADTPEAERLLLTRICQDMQTESLDIIMPPVKDQSAFDLGMIRIIQAKPVLQLYAAAHPEEEMNIDLIDNELS
;
A
#
# COMPACT_ATOMS: atom_id res chain seq x y z
N MET A 1 5.24 -26.27 -6.18
CA MET A 1 4.43 -25.08 -6.49
C MET A 1 5.27 -23.80 -6.48
N ARG A 2 5.93 -23.42 -5.38
CA ARG A 2 6.70 -22.15 -5.26
C ARG A 2 7.63 -21.88 -6.45
N GLU A 3 8.49 -22.82 -6.81
CA GLU A 3 9.44 -22.64 -7.93
C GLU A 3 8.74 -22.51 -9.30
N LYS A 4 7.63 -23.22 -9.50
CA LYS A 4 6.83 -23.09 -10.73
C LYS A 4 6.20 -21.69 -10.84
N VAL A 5 5.66 -21.15 -9.72
CA VAL A 5 5.10 -19.78 -9.66
C VAL A 5 6.21 -18.75 -9.85
N LYS A 6 7.38 -18.94 -9.23
CA LYS A 6 8.54 -18.04 -9.41
C LYS A 6 9.02 -18.00 -10.87
N LYS A 7 9.06 -19.16 -11.54
CA LYS A 7 9.38 -19.24 -12.98
C LYS A 7 8.38 -18.45 -13.83
N LEU A 8 7.06 -18.60 -13.53
CA LEU A 8 6.02 -17.84 -14.23
C LEU A 8 6.14 -16.33 -13.96
N TRP A 9 6.44 -15.93 -12.72
CA TRP A 9 6.67 -14.53 -12.36
C TRP A 9 7.76 -13.90 -13.21
N LYS A 10 8.95 -14.54 -13.25
CA LYS A 10 10.09 -14.07 -14.07
C LYS A 10 9.78 -13.98 -15.57
N LEU A 11 8.87 -14.81 -16.07
CA LEU A 11 8.41 -14.75 -17.47
C LEU A 11 7.44 -13.60 -17.72
N CYS A 12 6.64 -13.21 -16.73
CA CYS A 12 5.55 -12.25 -16.89
C CYS A 12 5.90 -10.82 -16.49
N PHE A 13 6.83 -10.66 -15.54
CA PHE A 13 7.24 -9.35 -14.98
C PHE A 13 8.72 -9.10 -15.28
N ASN A 14 9.05 -7.84 -15.46
CA ASN A 14 10.43 -7.41 -15.72
C ASN A 14 11.14 -6.99 -14.41
N ASP A 15 10.83 -7.69 -13.32
CA ASP A 15 11.48 -7.45 -12.04
C ASP A 15 12.90 -8.04 -12.04
N ASN A 16 13.83 -7.39 -11.34
CA ASN A 16 15.17 -7.93 -11.16
C ASN A 16 15.18 -9.15 -10.24
N ASP A 17 16.21 -9.97 -10.35
CA ASP A 17 16.33 -11.22 -9.59
C ASP A 17 16.36 -10.98 -8.08
N GLU A 18 16.95 -9.88 -7.61
CA GLU A 18 17.05 -9.53 -6.19
C GLU A 18 15.66 -9.26 -5.59
N PHE A 19 14.81 -8.50 -6.30
CA PHE A 19 13.43 -8.28 -5.89
C PHE A 19 12.60 -9.57 -5.89
N VAL A 20 12.72 -10.38 -6.96
CA VAL A 20 12.01 -11.66 -7.05
C VAL A 20 12.43 -12.58 -5.91
N ASP A 21 13.73 -12.67 -5.59
CA ASP A 21 14.22 -13.49 -4.51
C ASP A 21 13.73 -13.00 -3.15
N MET A 22 13.78 -11.69 -2.90
CA MET A 22 13.23 -11.07 -1.69
C MET A 22 11.73 -11.40 -1.55
N TYR A 23 10.93 -11.14 -2.59
CA TYR A 23 9.49 -11.39 -2.56
C TYR A 23 9.16 -12.85 -2.27
N PHE A 24 9.78 -13.79 -2.99
CA PHE A 24 9.52 -15.22 -2.80
C PHE A 24 10.04 -15.73 -1.46
N ASN A 25 11.03 -15.11 -0.85
CA ASN A 25 11.51 -15.50 0.47
C ASN A 25 10.66 -14.93 1.61
N LEU A 26 10.18 -13.71 1.48
CA LEU A 26 9.51 -12.99 2.58
C LEU A 26 7.98 -12.96 2.45
N ARG A 27 7.44 -12.98 1.22
CA ARG A 27 5.99 -12.78 0.97
C ARG A 27 5.29 -13.99 0.39
N TYR A 28 5.95 -14.80 -0.42
CA TYR A 28 5.29 -15.97 -1.00
C TYR A 28 4.83 -16.93 0.10
N ASN A 29 3.52 -17.25 0.07
CA ASN A 29 2.93 -18.26 0.93
C ASN A 29 2.02 -19.17 0.10
N SER A 30 2.25 -20.50 0.17
CA SER A 30 1.44 -21.47 -0.55
C SER A 30 -0.04 -21.50 -0.12
N GLU A 31 -0.32 -21.10 1.13
CA GLU A 31 -1.68 -21.07 1.67
C GLU A 31 -2.53 -19.96 1.07
N VAL A 32 -1.92 -18.88 0.59
CA VAL A 32 -2.62 -17.76 -0.06
C VAL A 32 -2.40 -17.73 -1.57
N ASN A 33 -1.67 -18.71 -2.10
CA ASN A 33 -1.44 -18.86 -3.53
C ASN A 33 -2.64 -19.53 -4.20
N VAL A 34 -3.04 -18.99 -5.35
CA VAL A 34 -3.95 -19.65 -6.31
C VAL A 34 -3.21 -19.78 -7.63
N ALA A 35 -3.26 -20.96 -8.23
CA ALA A 35 -2.58 -21.22 -9.47
C ALA A 35 -3.38 -22.20 -10.37
N ILE A 36 -3.27 -22.02 -11.67
CA ILE A 36 -3.78 -22.95 -12.69
C ILE A 36 -2.58 -23.60 -13.35
N GLU A 37 -2.60 -24.92 -13.41
CA GLU A 37 -1.56 -25.73 -14.08
C GLU A 37 -2.09 -26.30 -15.41
N SER A 38 -1.16 -26.46 -16.37
CA SER A 38 -1.39 -27.20 -17.62
C SER A 38 -0.20 -28.15 -17.80
N GLY A 39 -0.44 -29.45 -17.67
CA GLY A 39 0.64 -30.44 -17.54
C GLY A 39 1.47 -30.15 -16.29
N ASP A 40 2.78 -30.06 -16.46
CA ASP A 40 3.72 -29.81 -15.38
C ASP A 40 4.01 -28.31 -15.13
N GLU A 41 3.39 -27.41 -15.88
CA GLU A 41 3.66 -25.97 -15.79
C GLU A 41 2.51 -25.20 -15.14
N VAL A 42 2.85 -24.18 -14.34
CA VAL A 42 1.88 -23.18 -13.88
C VAL A 42 1.70 -22.16 -14.99
N ILE A 43 0.45 -22.03 -15.47
CA ILE A 43 0.09 -21.13 -16.57
C ILE A 43 -0.57 -19.82 -16.10
N ALA A 44 -1.05 -19.79 -14.87
CA ALA A 44 -1.50 -18.56 -14.22
C ALA A 44 -1.35 -18.69 -12.71
N ALA A 45 -1.03 -17.59 -12.03
CA ALA A 45 -0.92 -17.54 -10.58
C ALA A 45 -1.23 -16.15 -10.04
N LEU A 46 -1.63 -16.10 -8.75
CA LEU A 46 -1.74 -14.91 -7.92
C LEU A 46 -1.56 -15.26 -6.45
N GLN A 47 -1.26 -14.25 -5.63
CA GLN A 47 -1.25 -14.34 -4.17
C GLN A 47 -2.42 -13.52 -3.61
N MET A 48 -3.14 -14.05 -2.61
CA MET A 48 -4.17 -13.36 -1.84
C MET A 48 -3.58 -12.93 -0.49
N LEU A 49 -2.78 -11.87 -0.46
CA LEU A 49 -2.07 -11.44 0.74
C LEU A 49 -3.06 -10.86 1.77
N PRO A 50 -3.02 -11.31 3.03
CA PRO A 50 -3.93 -10.82 4.06
C PRO A 50 -3.49 -9.44 4.54
N TYR A 51 -4.21 -8.40 4.16
CA TYR A 51 -4.06 -7.04 4.64
C TYR A 51 -5.41 -6.53 5.13
N PRO A 52 -5.68 -6.52 6.45
CA PRO A 52 -6.91 -5.94 6.95
C PRO A 52 -7.03 -4.48 6.52
N ILE A 53 -8.26 -4.02 6.30
CA ILE A 53 -8.53 -2.61 5.97
C ILE A 53 -9.32 -1.96 7.09
N THR A 54 -9.04 -0.69 7.39
CA THR A 54 -9.92 0.10 8.24
C THR A 54 -11.18 0.49 7.48
N PHE A 55 -12.35 0.26 8.06
CA PHE A 55 -13.63 0.63 7.47
C PHE A 55 -14.61 1.03 8.59
N HIS A 56 -15.05 2.29 8.59
CA HIS A 56 -15.86 2.88 9.67
C HIS A 56 -15.32 2.55 11.07
N GLY A 57 -14.00 2.74 11.27
CA GLY A 57 -13.34 2.50 12.55
C GLY A 57 -13.12 1.02 12.93
N ASN A 58 -13.51 0.09 12.05
CA ASN A 58 -13.33 -1.34 12.26
C ASN A 58 -12.20 -1.90 11.38
N SER A 59 -11.54 -2.96 11.86
CA SER A 59 -10.59 -3.74 11.07
C SER A 59 -11.34 -4.84 10.33
N VAL A 60 -11.32 -4.82 9.01
CA VAL A 60 -12.12 -5.72 8.16
C VAL A 60 -11.18 -6.65 7.38
N PRO A 61 -11.43 -7.99 7.40
CA PRO A 61 -10.65 -8.97 6.67
C PRO A 61 -10.64 -8.66 5.17
N THR A 62 -9.45 -8.46 4.61
CA THR A 62 -9.26 -8.09 3.21
C THR A 62 -8.09 -8.87 2.62
N ALA A 63 -8.19 -9.22 1.35
CA ALA A 63 -7.12 -9.87 0.60
C ALA A 63 -6.61 -8.94 -0.50
N TYR A 64 -5.31 -8.62 -0.48
CA TYR A 64 -4.65 -7.91 -1.56
C TYR A 64 -4.17 -8.90 -2.63
N ILE A 65 -4.59 -8.71 -3.87
CA ILE A 65 -4.11 -9.50 -5.01
C ILE A 65 -2.73 -9.01 -5.42
N SER A 66 -1.74 -9.88 -5.27
CA SER A 66 -0.36 -9.62 -5.68
C SER A 66 0.08 -10.62 -6.73
N GLY A 67 0.94 -10.19 -7.67
CA GLY A 67 1.57 -11.03 -8.67
C GLY A 67 0.62 -11.77 -9.60
N ALA A 68 -0.55 -11.17 -9.90
CA ALA A 68 -1.51 -11.76 -10.82
C ALA A 68 -0.94 -11.82 -12.25
N CYS A 69 -0.63 -13.01 -12.74
CA CYS A 69 -0.02 -13.18 -14.05
C CYS A 69 -0.54 -14.42 -14.79
N THR A 70 -0.45 -14.35 -16.12
CA THR A 70 -0.77 -15.46 -17.03
C THR A 70 0.35 -15.60 -18.04
N HIS A 71 0.79 -16.86 -18.23
CA HIS A 71 1.80 -17.22 -19.21
C HIS A 71 1.43 -16.64 -20.59
N PRO A 72 2.35 -16.02 -21.33
CA PRO A 72 2.07 -15.35 -22.60
C PRO A 72 1.25 -16.19 -23.58
N ASP A 73 1.58 -17.46 -23.75
CA ASP A 73 0.89 -18.37 -24.70
C ASP A 73 -0.55 -18.70 -24.30
N TYR A 74 -0.95 -18.41 -23.07
CA TYR A 74 -2.29 -18.69 -22.54
C TYR A 74 -3.12 -17.42 -22.30
N ARG A 75 -2.59 -16.24 -22.69
CA ARG A 75 -3.34 -14.98 -22.61
C ARG A 75 -4.52 -14.96 -23.57
N SER A 76 -5.50 -14.11 -23.29
CA SER A 76 -6.73 -13.93 -24.07
C SER A 76 -7.61 -15.18 -24.22
N ARG A 77 -7.38 -16.22 -23.40
CA ARG A 77 -8.18 -17.47 -23.39
C ARG A 77 -9.05 -17.62 -22.13
N GLY A 78 -9.23 -16.54 -21.34
CA GLY A 78 -10.07 -16.58 -20.14
C GLY A 78 -9.38 -17.11 -18.88
N VAL A 79 -8.12 -17.57 -18.95
CA VAL A 79 -7.40 -18.20 -17.83
C VAL A 79 -7.32 -17.30 -16.60
N MET A 80 -7.02 -16.00 -16.76
CA MET A 80 -7.00 -15.06 -15.62
C MET A 80 -8.38 -14.86 -15.01
N ARG A 81 -9.46 -14.88 -15.81
CA ARG A 81 -10.83 -14.79 -15.27
C ARG A 81 -11.17 -16.01 -14.43
N GLU A 82 -10.80 -17.19 -14.89
CA GLU A 82 -10.96 -18.44 -14.13
C GLU A 82 -10.15 -18.40 -12.84
N LEU A 83 -8.89 -17.98 -12.88
CA LEU A 83 -8.04 -17.84 -11.70
C LEU A 83 -8.65 -16.89 -10.66
N LEU A 84 -9.14 -15.73 -11.09
CA LEU A 84 -9.81 -14.76 -10.21
C LEU A 84 -11.10 -15.33 -9.62
N SER A 85 -11.89 -16.07 -10.41
CA SER A 85 -13.11 -16.75 -9.93
C SER A 85 -12.80 -17.74 -8.81
N GLN A 86 -11.75 -18.56 -8.98
CA GLN A 86 -11.28 -19.49 -7.94
C GLN A 86 -10.81 -18.75 -6.68
N ALA A 87 -10.08 -17.63 -6.85
CA ALA A 87 -9.63 -16.79 -5.75
C ALA A 87 -10.81 -16.18 -5.00
N PHE A 88 -11.83 -15.64 -5.68
CA PHE A 88 -13.03 -15.07 -5.05
C PHE A 88 -13.82 -16.13 -4.28
N GLY A 89 -14.02 -17.30 -4.86
CA GLY A 89 -14.66 -18.41 -4.18
C GLY A 89 -13.90 -18.87 -2.92
N ARG A 90 -12.56 -18.82 -2.95
CA ARG A 90 -11.74 -19.12 -1.78
C ARG A 90 -11.81 -18.03 -0.72
N MET A 91 -11.78 -16.75 -1.13
CA MET A 91 -11.94 -15.60 -0.23
C MET A 91 -13.30 -15.67 0.48
N TYR A 92 -14.38 -15.95 -0.26
CA TYR A 92 -15.73 -16.10 0.31
C TYR A 92 -15.79 -17.17 1.40
N ARG A 93 -15.24 -18.37 1.14
CA ARG A 93 -15.20 -19.47 2.12
C ARG A 93 -14.35 -19.15 3.35
N ASN A 94 -13.37 -18.25 3.21
CA ASN A 94 -12.47 -17.84 4.29
C ASN A 94 -12.94 -16.56 5.02
N ASN A 95 -14.20 -16.14 4.81
CA ASN A 95 -14.77 -14.93 5.41
C ASN A 95 -14.00 -13.66 5.14
N ILE A 96 -13.37 -13.54 3.96
CA ILE A 96 -12.77 -12.30 3.48
C ILE A 96 -13.88 -11.39 2.97
N THR A 97 -13.93 -10.17 3.48
CA THR A 97 -14.97 -9.20 3.14
C THR A 97 -14.66 -8.40 1.88
N PHE A 98 -13.41 -7.96 1.75
CA PHE A 98 -12.94 -7.20 0.59
C PHE A 98 -11.78 -7.89 -0.12
N THR A 99 -11.62 -7.57 -1.39
CA THR A 99 -10.34 -7.78 -2.08
C THR A 99 -9.91 -6.49 -2.78
N THR A 100 -8.61 -6.22 -2.74
CA THR A 100 -8.01 -5.00 -3.30
C THR A 100 -6.84 -5.36 -4.21
N LEU A 101 -6.51 -4.47 -5.14
CA LEU A 101 -5.32 -4.55 -5.97
C LEU A 101 -4.93 -3.17 -6.51
N ILE A 102 -3.69 -3.05 -6.94
CA ILE A 102 -3.20 -1.91 -7.71
C ILE A 102 -2.93 -2.40 -9.12
N PRO A 103 -3.68 -1.90 -10.14
CA PRO A 103 -3.40 -2.24 -11.53
C PRO A 103 -2.02 -1.73 -11.96
N ALA A 104 -1.17 -2.61 -12.51
CA ALA A 104 0.16 -2.23 -12.96
C ALA A 104 0.14 -1.29 -14.18
N GLU A 105 -0.92 -1.35 -14.98
CA GLU A 105 -1.07 -0.57 -16.21
C GLU A 105 -2.46 0.09 -16.29
N PRO A 106 -2.58 1.29 -16.88
CA PRO A 106 -3.87 2.01 -16.94
C PRO A 106 -5.02 1.21 -17.57
N TRP A 107 -4.77 0.41 -18.59
CA TRP A 107 -5.79 -0.41 -19.24
C TRP A 107 -6.36 -1.53 -18.34
N LEU A 108 -5.61 -1.94 -17.32
CA LEU A 108 -6.04 -2.97 -16.37
C LEU A 108 -7.19 -2.50 -15.47
N PHE A 109 -7.38 -1.20 -15.25
CA PHE A 109 -8.56 -0.70 -14.55
C PHE A 109 -9.86 -1.15 -15.25
N GLY A 110 -9.93 -1.01 -16.57
CA GLY A 110 -11.05 -1.51 -17.34
C GLY A 110 -11.19 -3.03 -17.36
N TYR A 111 -10.08 -3.77 -17.25
CA TYR A 111 -10.11 -5.22 -17.13
C TYR A 111 -10.69 -5.66 -15.78
N TYR A 112 -10.20 -5.12 -14.68
CA TYR A 112 -10.66 -5.47 -13.34
C TYR A 112 -12.09 -4.98 -13.06
N ALA A 113 -12.51 -3.86 -13.65
CA ALA A 113 -13.89 -3.40 -13.56
C ALA A 113 -14.88 -4.46 -14.11
N ARG A 114 -14.53 -5.16 -15.21
CA ARG A 114 -15.37 -6.23 -15.79
C ARG A 114 -15.47 -7.48 -14.90
N VAL A 115 -14.64 -7.62 -13.90
CA VAL A 115 -14.70 -8.68 -12.90
C VAL A 115 -15.11 -8.15 -11.51
N GLY A 116 -15.78 -6.99 -11.49
CA GLY A 116 -16.47 -6.46 -10.32
C GLY A 116 -15.64 -5.60 -9.37
N TYR A 117 -14.45 -5.14 -9.76
CA TYR A 117 -13.71 -4.13 -9.00
C TYR A 117 -14.15 -2.72 -9.37
N ALA A 118 -14.10 -1.82 -8.39
CA ALA A 118 -14.29 -0.39 -8.59
C ALA A 118 -13.04 0.37 -8.12
N THR A 119 -12.69 1.46 -8.81
CA THR A 119 -11.63 2.36 -8.36
C THR A 119 -12.07 3.03 -7.06
N ALA A 120 -11.32 2.81 -5.97
CA ALA A 120 -11.63 3.36 -4.65
C ALA A 120 -10.47 4.13 -4.05
N PHE A 121 -9.24 3.78 -4.40
CA PHE A 121 -8.06 4.42 -3.86
C PHE A 121 -7.48 5.39 -4.89
N ARG A 122 -7.20 6.60 -4.41
CA ARG A 122 -6.60 7.67 -5.21
C ARG A 122 -5.49 8.32 -4.43
N TYR A 123 -4.58 8.97 -5.13
CA TYR A 123 -3.52 9.77 -4.53
C TYR A 123 -3.39 11.13 -5.22
N GLY A 124 -2.90 12.09 -4.46
CA GLY A 124 -2.42 13.37 -4.95
C GLY A 124 -0.89 13.41 -4.96
N LYS A 125 -0.34 14.42 -5.62
CA LYS A 125 1.09 14.73 -5.60
C LYS A 125 1.30 16.18 -5.22
N ARG A 126 2.34 16.44 -4.43
CA ARG A 126 2.86 17.80 -4.21
C ARG A 126 4.37 17.76 -4.19
N THR A 127 5.00 18.86 -4.53
CA THR A 127 6.44 19.03 -4.37
C THR A 127 6.70 20.00 -3.21
N PHE A 128 7.55 19.57 -2.28
CA PHE A 128 8.11 20.45 -1.25
C PHE A 128 9.42 21.03 -1.78
N HIS A 129 9.62 22.33 -1.62
CA HIS A 129 10.86 23.01 -1.95
C HIS A 129 11.53 23.50 -0.67
N LEU A 130 12.84 23.30 -0.59
CA LEU A 130 13.64 23.82 0.52
C LEU A 130 13.55 25.36 0.52
N PRO A 131 13.16 25.99 1.63
CA PRO A 131 13.15 27.45 1.72
C PRO A 131 14.53 28.06 1.48
N THR A 132 14.61 29.08 0.61
CA THR A 132 15.86 29.73 0.20
C THR A 132 16.20 30.98 1.03
N SER A 133 15.30 31.46 1.90
CA SER A 133 15.52 32.66 2.69
C SER A 133 16.16 32.34 4.04
N GLU A 134 17.21 33.09 4.39
CA GLU A 134 17.94 32.99 5.66
C GLU A 134 17.05 33.26 6.91
N THR A 135 15.96 34.00 6.75
CA THR A 135 15.00 34.28 7.82
C THR A 135 14.18 33.08 8.25
N ASP A 136 13.92 32.13 7.34
CA ASP A 136 13.19 30.89 7.66
C ASP A 136 14.11 29.77 8.16
N THR A 137 15.41 29.85 7.83
CA THR A 137 16.42 28.87 8.26
C THR A 137 17.04 29.17 9.61
N SER A 138 17.03 30.43 10.08
CA SER A 138 17.63 30.80 11.38
C SER A 138 16.90 30.17 12.59
N SER A 139 15.63 29.82 12.46
CA SER A 139 14.89 29.06 13.48
C SER A 139 15.15 27.55 13.43
N LEU A 140 15.95 27.06 12.45
CA LEU A 140 16.16 25.63 12.17
C LEU A 140 17.61 25.18 12.42
N THR A 141 18.53 26.09 12.77
CA THR A 141 19.98 25.85 12.66
C THR A 141 20.66 25.17 13.87
N SER A 142 19.95 24.88 14.98
CA SER A 142 20.52 24.02 16.01
C SER A 142 19.50 23.01 16.53
N SER A 143 19.68 21.76 16.19
CA SER A 143 18.94 20.63 16.78
C SER A 143 19.04 20.55 18.31
N ALA A 144 20.06 21.21 18.89
CA ALA A 144 20.27 21.28 20.35
C ALA A 144 19.42 22.36 21.05
N GLU A 145 18.91 23.36 20.30
CA GLU A 145 18.12 24.45 20.89
C GLU A 145 16.60 24.26 20.74
N THR A 146 16.16 23.36 19.84
CA THR A 146 14.72 23.17 19.51
C THR A 146 14.09 21.95 20.18
N GLY A 147 14.87 21.07 20.84
CA GLY A 147 14.34 19.83 21.43
C GLY A 147 13.94 18.75 20.40
N TRP A 148 14.18 18.96 19.11
CA TRP A 148 13.88 18.00 18.06
C TRP A 148 15.06 17.06 17.75
N CYS A 149 14.79 15.75 17.62
CA CYS A 149 15.73 14.73 17.20
C CYS A 149 15.35 14.22 15.81
N PHE A 150 16.27 14.28 14.85
CA PHE A 150 16.12 13.74 13.49
C PHE A 150 16.92 12.46 13.37
N GLN A 151 16.28 11.37 12.89
CA GLN A 151 16.90 10.07 12.73
C GLN A 151 16.51 9.40 11.42
N ALA A 152 17.40 8.54 10.92
CA ALA A 152 17.19 7.72 9.74
C ALA A 152 17.25 6.23 10.10
N TYR A 153 16.34 5.43 9.53
CA TYR A 153 16.21 4.00 9.82
C TYR A 153 16.22 3.18 8.53
N THR A 154 17.01 2.14 8.51
CA THR A 154 17.05 1.09 7.48
C THR A 154 16.67 -0.27 8.05
N ASP A 155 16.71 -0.40 9.37
CA ASP A 155 16.40 -1.60 10.13
C ASP A 155 15.13 -1.42 10.96
N TYR A 156 14.62 -2.55 11.48
CA TYR A 156 13.41 -2.55 12.30
C TYR A 156 13.62 -1.77 13.60
N ASP A 157 12.69 -0.89 13.88
CA ASP A 157 12.53 -0.19 15.14
C ASP A 157 11.07 -0.26 15.59
N GLU A 158 10.85 -0.59 16.87
CA GLU A 158 9.50 -0.78 17.41
C GLU A 158 8.71 0.52 17.46
N ASP A 159 9.33 1.63 17.85
CA ASP A 159 8.65 2.91 18.01
C ASP A 159 8.27 3.47 16.63
N VAL A 160 9.14 3.30 15.62
CA VAL A 160 8.85 3.64 14.23
C VAL A 160 7.66 2.85 13.71
N TYR A 161 7.64 1.53 13.92
CA TYR A 161 6.50 0.69 13.52
C TYR A 161 5.20 1.12 14.22
N GLN A 162 5.24 1.34 15.53
CA GLN A 162 4.05 1.72 16.32
C GLN A 162 3.49 3.07 15.89
N TYR A 163 4.36 4.06 15.64
CA TYR A 163 3.95 5.36 15.13
C TYR A 163 3.26 5.24 13.77
N MET A 164 3.91 4.55 12.81
CA MET A 164 3.34 4.33 11.48
C MET A 164 1.99 3.61 11.56
N ASN A 165 1.91 2.51 12.32
CA ASN A 165 0.70 1.70 12.47
C ASN A 165 -0.47 2.51 13.06
N ARG A 166 -0.21 3.30 14.11
CA ARG A 166 -1.20 4.21 14.70
C ARG A 166 -1.73 5.20 13.64
N LYS A 167 -0.84 5.85 12.89
CA LYS A 167 -1.21 6.82 11.85
C LYS A 167 -2.01 6.18 10.71
N MET A 168 -1.70 4.96 10.35
CA MET A 168 -2.47 4.21 9.35
C MET A 168 -3.87 3.83 9.87
N GLN A 169 -4.01 3.50 11.16
CA GLN A 169 -5.31 3.21 11.78
C GLN A 169 -6.23 4.43 11.85
N GLU A 170 -5.67 5.64 11.93
CA GLU A 170 -6.43 6.90 11.90
C GLU A 170 -7.04 7.20 10.51
N ARG A 171 -6.50 6.58 9.44
CA ARG A 171 -7.00 6.78 8.06
C ARG A 171 -8.22 5.91 7.78
N PRO A 172 -9.31 6.45 7.21
CA PRO A 172 -10.42 5.65 6.71
C PRO A 172 -9.98 4.82 5.49
N CYS A 173 -10.46 3.58 5.37
CA CYS A 173 -10.19 2.69 4.25
C CYS A 173 -8.69 2.49 3.94
N CYS A 174 -7.87 2.33 4.97
CA CYS A 174 -6.43 2.14 4.85
C CYS A 174 -6.05 0.68 5.10
N LEU A 175 -5.27 0.09 4.19
CA LEU A 175 -4.68 -1.24 4.39
C LEU A 175 -3.70 -1.19 5.57
N GLN A 176 -3.83 -2.14 6.47
CA GLN A 176 -3.03 -2.21 7.69
C GLN A 176 -1.87 -3.20 7.52
N HIS A 177 -0.72 -2.88 8.07
CA HIS A 177 0.47 -3.69 8.02
C HIS A 177 0.81 -4.29 9.38
N THR A 178 1.10 -5.58 9.40
CA THR A 178 1.67 -6.27 10.58
C THR A 178 3.16 -5.95 10.72
N LYS A 179 3.75 -6.32 11.86
CA LYS A 179 5.22 -6.25 12.03
C LYS A 179 5.96 -7.04 10.94
N ALA A 180 5.42 -8.20 10.55
CA ALA A 180 6.00 -9.00 9.46
C ALA A 180 5.95 -8.26 8.11
N ASP A 181 4.87 -7.54 7.83
CA ASP A 181 4.77 -6.70 6.63
C ASP A 181 5.75 -5.53 6.68
N PHE A 182 5.97 -4.95 7.87
CA PHE A 182 6.94 -3.87 8.04
C PHE A 182 8.37 -4.32 7.75
N HIS A 183 8.76 -5.55 8.14
CA HIS A 183 10.04 -6.12 7.73
C HIS A 183 10.18 -6.26 6.20
N VAL A 184 9.09 -6.56 5.50
CA VAL A 184 9.10 -6.62 4.03
C VAL A 184 9.27 -5.21 3.43
N ILE A 185 8.59 -4.20 4.00
CA ILE A 185 8.75 -2.79 3.61
C ILE A 185 10.22 -2.36 3.77
N LEU A 186 10.85 -2.69 4.90
CA LEU A 186 12.27 -2.38 5.13
C LEU A 186 13.19 -3.11 4.15
N ALA A 187 12.90 -4.37 3.84
CA ALA A 187 13.68 -5.13 2.86
C ALA A 187 13.58 -4.51 1.46
N ASP A 188 12.39 -4.07 1.05
CA ASP A 188 12.18 -3.36 -0.22
C ASP A 188 12.88 -1.99 -0.22
N LEU A 189 12.78 -1.23 0.88
CA LEU A 189 13.50 0.03 1.06
C LEU A 189 15.01 -0.15 0.88
N ASN A 190 15.60 -1.13 1.55
CA ASN A 190 17.02 -1.42 1.48
C ASN A 190 17.44 -1.81 0.06
N LEU A 191 16.64 -2.63 -0.63
CA LEU A 191 16.88 -3.03 -2.01
C LEU A 191 16.89 -1.82 -2.96
N ASN A 192 16.03 -0.85 -2.70
CA ASN A 192 15.89 0.37 -3.49
C ASN A 192 16.71 1.57 -2.94
N ARG A 193 17.58 1.35 -1.93
CA ARG A 193 18.36 2.40 -1.25
C ARG A 193 17.50 3.50 -0.65
N GLY A 194 16.28 3.15 -0.25
CA GLY A 194 15.38 4.03 0.48
C GLY A 194 15.66 4.03 1.96
N CYS A 195 14.97 4.91 2.69
CA CYS A 195 15.16 5.08 4.13
C CYS A 195 13.87 5.60 4.78
N ILE A 196 13.65 5.30 6.05
CA ILE A 196 12.64 5.94 6.87
C ILE A 196 13.31 7.06 7.66
N PHE A 197 12.79 8.28 7.56
CA PHE A 197 13.20 9.41 8.38
C PHE A 197 12.14 9.72 9.41
N THR A 198 12.57 10.04 10.63
CA THR A 198 11.69 10.48 11.71
C THR A 198 12.16 11.80 12.29
N LEU A 199 11.20 12.55 12.83
CA LEU A 199 11.42 13.69 13.69
C LEU A 199 10.72 13.41 15.03
N SER A 200 11.46 13.46 16.13
CA SER A 200 10.98 13.18 17.49
C SER A 200 11.21 14.35 18.40
N ASP A 201 10.34 14.52 19.40
CA ASP A 201 10.51 15.42 20.53
C ASP A 201 10.59 14.65 21.85
N GLU A 202 10.40 15.32 23.00
CA GLU A 202 10.39 14.68 24.32
C GLU A 202 9.24 13.69 24.55
N PHE A 203 8.20 13.72 23.71
CA PHE A 203 7.03 12.85 23.78
C PHE A 203 7.11 11.66 22.82
N GLY A 204 8.10 11.64 21.91
CA GLY A 204 8.33 10.57 20.94
C GLY A 204 8.31 11.05 19.50
N ILE A 205 8.04 10.11 18.56
CA ILE A 205 7.99 10.43 17.13
C ILE A 205 6.77 11.31 16.83
N ALA A 206 7.02 12.48 16.24
CA ALA A 206 6.01 13.46 15.84
C ALA A 206 5.83 13.54 14.32
N ALA A 207 6.81 13.06 13.53
CA ALA A 207 6.68 12.94 12.07
C ALA A 207 7.54 11.80 11.54
N LEU A 208 7.09 11.18 10.43
CA LEU A 208 7.74 10.07 9.74
C LEU A 208 7.57 10.20 8.24
N ALA A 209 8.63 9.94 7.48
CA ALA A 209 8.60 9.86 6.01
C ALA A 209 9.30 8.59 5.51
N ILE A 210 8.67 7.88 4.58
CA ILE A 210 9.28 6.77 3.82
C ILE A 210 9.77 7.34 2.50
N VAL A 211 11.09 7.36 2.31
CA VAL A 211 11.77 8.05 1.21
C VAL A 211 12.45 7.06 0.28
N TYR A 212 12.22 7.22 -1.01
CA TYR A 212 12.89 6.47 -2.07
C TYR A 212 13.65 7.41 -3.01
N PRO A 213 14.85 7.03 -3.48
CA PRO A 213 15.48 7.70 -4.60
C PRO A 213 14.76 7.34 -5.90
N ASP A 214 14.46 8.35 -6.72
CA ASP A 214 14.01 8.13 -8.09
C ASP A 214 15.22 7.78 -8.97
N LYS A 215 15.24 6.58 -9.51
CA LYS A 215 16.37 6.06 -10.31
C LYS A 215 16.58 6.83 -11.62
N GLU A 216 15.50 7.40 -12.18
CA GLU A 216 15.55 8.06 -13.51
C GLU A 216 15.74 9.57 -13.40
N ALA A 217 15.20 10.22 -12.37
CA ALA A 217 15.14 11.67 -12.27
C ALA A 217 16.18 12.29 -11.33
N SER A 218 17.03 11.52 -10.67
CA SER A 218 17.95 11.97 -9.59
C SER A 218 17.22 12.77 -8.50
N LYS A 219 15.96 12.47 -8.29
CA LYS A 219 15.07 13.08 -7.30
C LYS A 219 14.76 12.11 -6.18
N LEU A 220 14.26 12.65 -5.09
CA LEU A 220 13.72 11.86 -4.00
C LEU A 220 12.20 11.97 -4.03
N PHE A 221 11.52 10.86 -3.77
CA PHE A 221 10.09 10.89 -3.54
C PHE A 221 9.73 10.27 -2.19
N ILE A 222 8.72 10.83 -1.57
CA ILE A 222 8.15 10.36 -0.31
C ILE A 222 6.89 9.56 -0.67
N ASN A 223 6.93 8.26 -0.37
CA ASN A 223 5.82 7.36 -0.63
C ASN A 223 4.76 7.41 0.48
N GLU A 224 5.19 7.64 1.73
CA GLU A 224 4.32 7.84 2.88
C GLU A 224 4.87 8.96 3.75
N LEU A 225 3.99 9.85 4.18
CA LEU A 225 4.28 10.96 5.08
C LEU A 225 3.22 11.02 6.17
N PHE A 226 3.66 11.00 7.41
CA PHE A 226 2.84 11.17 8.59
C PHE A 226 3.41 12.29 9.45
N ALA A 227 2.56 13.13 10.01
CA ALA A 227 2.96 14.13 10.98
C ALA A 227 1.82 14.41 11.96
N ASP A 228 2.17 14.75 13.19
CA ASP A 228 1.19 15.14 14.22
C ASP A 228 0.81 16.62 14.07
N THR A 229 1.71 17.43 13.53
CA THR A 229 1.49 18.87 13.28
C THR A 229 2.10 19.31 11.94
N PRO A 230 1.58 20.40 11.33
CA PRO A 230 2.19 21.00 10.14
C PRO A 230 3.63 21.48 10.36
N GLU A 231 3.97 21.86 11.59
CA GLU A 231 5.33 22.28 11.95
C GLU A 231 6.29 21.08 11.92
N ALA A 232 5.94 19.96 12.56
CA ALA A 232 6.74 18.73 12.54
C ALA A 232 6.94 18.22 11.09
N GLU A 233 5.90 18.30 10.26
CA GLU A 233 5.99 17.96 8.83
C GLU A 233 7.02 18.84 8.11
N ARG A 234 6.90 20.17 8.24
CA ARG A 234 7.81 21.12 7.60
C ARG A 234 9.25 20.92 8.06
N LEU A 235 9.47 20.71 9.36
CA LEU A 235 10.79 20.46 9.92
C LEU A 235 11.39 19.17 9.39
N LEU A 236 10.62 18.06 9.39
CA LEU A 236 11.06 16.77 8.83
C LEU A 236 11.48 16.91 7.37
N LEU A 237 10.64 17.52 6.53
CA LEU A 237 10.92 17.69 5.09
C LEU A 237 12.16 18.55 4.85
N THR A 238 12.33 19.63 5.64
CA THR A 238 13.52 20.50 5.58
C THR A 238 14.79 19.72 5.94
N ARG A 239 14.75 18.91 7.01
CA ARG A 239 15.90 18.09 7.43
C ARG A 239 16.23 17.02 6.41
N ILE A 240 15.23 16.36 5.80
CA ILE A 240 15.47 15.39 4.72
C ILE A 240 16.16 16.07 3.53
N CYS A 241 15.69 17.27 3.10
CA CYS A 241 16.35 18.00 2.02
C CYS A 241 17.82 18.32 2.34
N GLN A 242 18.12 18.73 3.56
CA GLN A 242 19.48 19.05 4.01
C GLN A 242 20.37 17.81 4.06
N ASP A 243 19.87 16.72 4.68
CA ASP A 243 20.61 15.46 4.85
C ASP A 243 20.94 14.81 3.50
N MET A 244 19.94 14.79 2.61
CA MET A 244 20.02 14.17 1.29
C MET A 244 20.57 15.13 0.21
N GLN A 245 20.92 16.36 0.57
CA GLN A 245 21.48 17.40 -0.33
C GLN A 245 20.60 17.64 -1.58
N THR A 246 19.28 17.75 -1.39
CA THR A 246 18.31 18.04 -2.45
C THR A 246 17.57 19.34 -2.21
N GLU A 247 17.16 20.03 -3.28
CA GLU A 247 16.37 21.25 -3.19
C GLU A 247 14.86 20.99 -3.13
N SER A 248 14.42 19.77 -3.47
CA SER A 248 12.99 19.44 -3.49
C SER A 248 12.73 17.96 -3.25
N LEU A 249 11.49 17.68 -2.78
CA LEU A 249 10.96 16.34 -2.53
C LEU A 249 9.58 16.22 -3.20
N ASP A 250 9.37 15.20 -4.01
CA ASP A 250 8.06 14.85 -4.53
C ASP A 250 7.34 13.95 -3.52
N ILE A 251 6.12 14.31 -3.15
CA ILE A 251 5.37 13.67 -2.08
C ILE A 251 4.08 13.08 -2.63
N ILE A 252 3.88 11.78 -2.41
CA ILE A 252 2.61 11.10 -2.62
C ILE A 252 1.77 11.28 -1.35
N MET A 253 0.52 11.68 -1.50
CA MET A 253 -0.36 11.99 -0.37
C MET A 253 -1.80 11.60 -0.69
N PRO A 254 -2.69 11.47 0.31
CA PRO A 254 -4.12 11.38 0.06
C PRO A 254 -4.62 12.55 -0.80
N PRO A 255 -5.60 12.34 -1.69
CA PRO A 255 -6.08 13.40 -2.56
C PRO A 255 -6.71 14.53 -1.73
N VAL A 256 -6.38 15.76 -2.08
CA VAL A 256 -6.97 16.96 -1.50
C VAL A 256 -8.15 17.40 -2.37
N LYS A 257 -9.23 17.85 -1.74
CA LYS A 257 -10.40 18.39 -2.45
C LYS A 257 -9.95 19.52 -3.40
N ASP A 258 -10.51 19.51 -4.60
CA ASP A 258 -10.24 20.50 -5.67
C ASP A 258 -8.82 20.46 -6.26
N GLN A 259 -8.03 19.41 -5.96
CA GLN A 259 -6.75 19.13 -6.61
C GLN A 259 -6.83 17.90 -7.51
N SER A 260 -5.90 17.82 -8.47
CA SER A 260 -5.80 16.65 -9.36
C SER A 260 -5.50 15.38 -8.53
N ALA A 261 -6.34 14.38 -8.69
CA ALA A 261 -6.16 13.08 -8.08
C ALA A 261 -5.95 12.01 -9.16
N PHE A 262 -5.07 11.07 -8.87
CA PHE A 262 -4.72 9.95 -9.74
C PHE A 262 -5.31 8.66 -9.19
N ASP A 263 -5.85 7.83 -10.05
CA ASP A 263 -6.33 6.50 -9.67
C ASP A 263 -5.12 5.64 -9.25
N LEU A 264 -5.24 4.98 -8.08
CA LEU A 264 -4.18 4.13 -7.52
C LEU A 264 -4.63 2.68 -7.49
N GLY A 265 -5.72 2.39 -6.79
CA GLY A 265 -6.12 1.03 -6.50
C GLY A 265 -7.62 0.81 -6.61
N MET A 266 -7.96 -0.46 -6.69
CA MET A 266 -9.33 -0.91 -6.84
C MET A 266 -9.73 -1.83 -5.70
N ILE A 267 -11.01 -1.85 -5.38
CA ILE A 267 -11.63 -2.70 -4.36
C ILE A 267 -12.80 -3.47 -4.96
N ARG A 268 -13.02 -4.67 -4.48
CA ARG A 268 -14.22 -5.47 -4.74
C ARG A 268 -14.79 -6.00 -3.42
N ILE A 269 -16.09 -5.95 -3.26
CA ILE A 269 -16.81 -6.60 -2.16
C ILE A 269 -16.91 -8.09 -2.48
N ILE A 270 -16.46 -8.94 -1.56
CA ILE A 270 -16.62 -10.40 -1.63
C ILE A 270 -17.83 -10.83 -0.79
N GLN A 271 -18.06 -10.21 0.37
CA GLN A 271 -19.21 -10.44 1.22
C GLN A 271 -19.92 -9.12 1.52
N ALA A 272 -21.12 -8.94 0.98
CA ALA A 272 -21.87 -7.70 1.10
C ALA A 272 -22.44 -7.47 2.52
N LYS A 273 -22.95 -8.52 3.16
CA LYS A 273 -23.62 -8.41 4.46
C LYS A 273 -22.78 -7.76 5.56
N PRO A 274 -21.51 -8.16 5.81
CA PRO A 274 -20.67 -7.47 6.79
C PRO A 274 -20.44 -5.98 6.47
N VAL A 275 -20.29 -5.64 5.18
CA VAL A 275 -20.10 -4.25 4.74
C VAL A 275 -21.33 -3.41 5.07
N LEU A 276 -22.52 -3.91 4.74
CA LEU A 276 -23.78 -3.21 4.99
C LEU A 276 -24.07 -3.06 6.48
N GLN A 277 -23.75 -4.09 7.28
CA GLN A 277 -23.88 -4.01 8.74
C GLN A 277 -22.99 -2.92 9.35
N LEU A 278 -21.74 -2.83 8.91
CA LEU A 278 -20.81 -1.80 9.36
C LEU A 278 -21.23 -0.40 8.88
N TYR A 279 -21.71 -0.29 7.65
CA TYR A 279 -22.23 0.97 7.12
C TYR A 279 -23.46 1.44 7.90
N ALA A 280 -24.46 0.57 8.10
CA ALA A 280 -25.67 0.90 8.85
C ALA A 280 -25.37 1.28 10.32
N ALA A 281 -24.38 0.62 10.94
CA ALA A 281 -23.97 0.98 12.30
C ALA A 281 -23.30 2.37 12.36
N ALA A 282 -22.63 2.78 11.28
CA ALA A 282 -21.99 4.11 11.17
C ALA A 282 -22.98 5.23 10.76
N HIS A 283 -24.12 4.84 10.12
CA HIS A 283 -25.14 5.76 9.59
C HIS A 283 -26.55 5.36 10.11
N PRO A 284 -26.79 5.47 11.43
CA PRO A 284 -28.06 5.00 12.03
C PRO A 284 -29.28 5.83 11.58
N GLU A 285 -29.06 7.00 10.96
CA GLU A 285 -30.10 7.84 10.36
C GLU A 285 -30.60 7.34 9.00
N GLU A 286 -29.87 6.42 8.36
CA GLU A 286 -30.26 5.81 7.08
C GLU A 286 -30.99 4.49 7.34
N GLU A 287 -32.30 4.41 6.97
CA GLU A 287 -33.03 3.16 7.03
C GLU A 287 -32.53 2.18 5.94
N MET A 288 -31.77 1.17 6.35
CA MET A 288 -31.28 0.11 5.46
C MET A 288 -31.91 -1.23 5.81
N ASN A 289 -32.62 -1.84 4.86
CA ASN A 289 -33.15 -3.21 5.02
C ASN A 289 -32.12 -4.24 4.52
N ILE A 290 -31.23 -4.65 5.43
CA ILE A 290 -30.13 -5.57 5.12
C ILE A 290 -30.64 -6.98 4.77
N ASP A 291 -31.81 -7.38 5.28
CA ASP A 291 -32.37 -8.72 5.09
C ASP A 291 -32.92 -8.96 3.68
N LEU A 292 -33.27 -7.90 2.94
CA LEU A 292 -33.68 -8.01 1.52
C LEU A 292 -32.51 -8.38 0.59
N ILE A 293 -31.28 -8.09 0.97
CA ILE A 293 -30.09 -8.26 0.12
C ILE A 293 -29.62 -9.73 0.11
N ASP A 294 -29.84 -10.47 1.21
CA ASP A 294 -29.52 -11.90 1.27
C ASP A 294 -30.41 -12.75 0.32
N ASN A 295 -31.59 -12.25 -0.04
CA ASN A 295 -32.51 -12.95 -0.94
C ASN A 295 -32.26 -12.70 -2.43
N GLU A 296 -31.54 -11.63 -2.79
CA GLU A 296 -31.22 -11.32 -4.20
C GLU A 296 -29.82 -11.86 -4.63
N LEU A 297 -28.98 -12.28 -3.67
CA LEU A 297 -27.63 -12.79 -3.92
C LEU A 297 -27.48 -14.30 -3.74
N SER A 298 -28.56 -14.99 -3.34
CA SER A 298 -28.65 -16.46 -3.26
C SER A 298 -29.19 -17.06 -4.56
#